data_5e73108cb3b54c839ef0ea47222eda8b
#
_entry.id   5e73108cb3b54c839ef0ea47222eda8b
#
_cell.length_a   1.000
_cell.length_b   1.000
_cell.length_c   1.000
_cell.angle_alpha   90.00
_cell.angle_beta   90.00
_cell.angle_gamma   90.00
#
_symmetry.space_group_name_H-M   'P 1'
#
loop_
_entity.id
_entity.type
_entity.pdbx_description
1 polymer ?
#
loop_
_entity_poly.entity_id
_entity_poly.type
_entity_poly.pdbx_seq_one_letter_code
_entity_poly.pdbx_strand_id
1 'polypeptide(L)'
;DPRKGEHGDWGTLIFNYGRREVINYLVGSALYWIDEFHIDALRVDAVASMLYLDYSRKKDEWVPNKFGGNEHLEAVDFVRQLNEIIHTYRATSYAEESTAWPGVSRPTDAGGLGFTYKWNMGWMNDTLSYISEDPVHRKFHHDKMTFGLVYAFDENFVLPLSHDEVVHGKRSLLGRMPGDDWQRFANLRA
;
A
#
# COMPACT_ATOMS: atom_id res chain seq x y z
N ASP A 1 -11.38 18.59 14.33
CA ASP A 1 -9.99 18.96 14.58
C ASP A 1 -9.19 18.59 13.32
N PRO A 2 -8.60 19.56 12.58
CA PRO A 2 -7.80 19.31 11.36
C PRO A 2 -6.66 18.33 11.58
N ARG A 3 -6.10 18.29 12.79
CA ARG A 3 -5.03 17.34 13.15
C ARG A 3 -5.46 15.87 13.14
N LYS A 4 -6.76 15.60 13.02
CA LYS A 4 -7.34 14.25 12.96
C LYS A 4 -8.18 14.00 11.72
N GLY A 5 -8.72 15.06 11.12
CA GLY A 5 -9.76 14.96 10.10
C GLY A 5 -9.33 15.37 8.70
N GLU A 6 -8.07 15.76 8.49
CA GLU A 6 -7.60 16.26 7.21
C GLU A 6 -6.22 15.68 6.86
N HIS A 7 -6.01 15.33 5.59
CA HIS A 7 -4.69 15.09 5.00
C HIS A 7 -4.22 16.35 4.29
N GLY A 8 -3.30 17.09 4.90
CA GLY A 8 -2.81 18.37 4.38
C GLY A 8 -2.14 18.25 3.01
N ASP A 9 -1.41 17.17 2.76
CA ASP A 9 -0.69 16.94 1.50
C ASP A 9 -1.64 16.74 0.31
N TRP A 10 -2.81 16.17 0.55
CA TRP A 10 -3.78 15.84 -0.51
C TRP A 10 -4.99 16.78 -0.53
N GLY A 11 -5.13 17.64 0.49
CA GLY A 11 -6.32 18.50 0.65
C GLY A 11 -7.61 17.71 0.82
N THR A 12 -7.55 16.51 1.41
CA THR A 12 -8.68 15.59 1.58
C THR A 12 -9.08 15.45 3.03
N LEU A 13 -10.33 15.03 3.25
CA LEU A 13 -10.85 14.70 4.58
C LEU A 13 -10.57 13.23 4.91
N ILE A 14 -10.36 12.96 6.21
CA ILE A 14 -10.22 11.61 6.75
C ILE A 14 -11.57 11.15 7.28
N PHE A 15 -11.99 9.94 6.95
CA PHE A 15 -13.17 9.33 7.53
C PHE A 15 -13.01 9.15 9.05
N ASN A 16 -14.09 9.41 9.79
CA ASN A 16 -14.12 9.13 11.22
C ASN A 16 -14.46 7.64 11.45
N TYR A 17 -13.44 6.81 11.45
CA TYR A 17 -13.55 5.35 11.61
C TYR A 17 -14.13 4.92 12.97
N GLY A 18 -14.20 5.82 13.96
CA GLY A 18 -14.85 5.57 15.25
C GLY A 18 -16.39 5.67 15.19
N ARG A 19 -16.98 6.08 14.05
CA ARG A 19 -18.42 6.16 13.88
C ARG A 19 -18.98 4.92 13.16
N ARG A 20 -19.98 4.31 13.75
CA ARG A 20 -20.65 3.13 13.16
C ARG A 20 -21.26 3.42 11.79
N GLU A 21 -21.83 4.61 11.61
CA GLU A 21 -22.43 5.03 10.34
C GLU A 21 -21.38 5.09 9.22
N VAL A 22 -20.17 5.55 9.53
CA VAL A 22 -19.04 5.61 8.59
C VAL A 22 -18.56 4.19 8.25
N ILE A 23 -18.40 3.34 9.26
CA ILE A 23 -18.04 1.93 9.06
C ILE A 23 -19.07 1.23 8.18
N ASN A 24 -20.38 1.38 8.51
CA ASN A 24 -21.46 0.79 7.72
C ASN A 24 -21.47 1.27 6.28
N TYR A 25 -21.23 2.57 6.05
CA TYR A 25 -21.13 3.12 4.70
C TYR A 25 -19.97 2.51 3.91
N LEU A 26 -18.78 2.44 4.49
CA LEU A 26 -17.59 1.92 3.82
C LEU A 26 -17.67 0.41 3.58
N VAL A 27 -18.13 -0.35 4.57
CA VAL A 27 -18.37 -1.80 4.41
C VAL A 27 -19.48 -2.05 3.39
N GLY A 28 -20.59 -1.30 3.47
CA GLY A 28 -21.68 -1.41 2.50
C GLY A 28 -21.23 -1.11 1.08
N SER A 29 -20.36 -0.12 0.90
CA SER A 29 -19.75 0.17 -0.41
C SER A 29 -18.90 -0.98 -0.92
N ALA A 30 -18.07 -1.59 -0.07
CA ALA A 30 -17.27 -2.75 -0.44
C ALA A 30 -18.14 -3.94 -0.85
N LEU A 31 -19.15 -4.27 -0.05
CA LEU A 31 -20.07 -5.36 -0.32
C LEU A 31 -20.92 -5.14 -1.57
N TYR A 32 -21.33 -3.89 -1.84
CA TYR A 32 -22.05 -3.55 -3.06
C TYR A 32 -21.28 -3.96 -4.32
N TRP A 33 -19.99 -3.69 -4.38
CA TRP A 33 -19.17 -4.10 -5.50
C TRP A 33 -19.00 -5.62 -5.60
N ILE A 34 -18.84 -6.29 -4.47
CA ILE A 34 -18.68 -7.75 -4.43
C ILE A 34 -19.97 -8.47 -4.79
N ASP A 35 -21.08 -8.05 -4.20
CA ASP A 35 -22.37 -8.76 -4.29
C ASP A 35 -23.11 -8.44 -5.59
N GLU A 36 -23.20 -7.15 -5.95
CA GLU A 36 -23.94 -6.71 -7.13
C GLU A 36 -23.14 -6.81 -8.44
N PHE A 37 -21.83 -6.55 -8.38
CA PHE A 37 -20.97 -6.58 -9.57
C PHE A 37 -20.06 -7.81 -9.65
N HIS A 38 -20.11 -8.67 -8.65
CA HIS A 38 -19.37 -9.93 -8.60
C HIS A 38 -17.87 -9.76 -8.82
N ILE A 39 -17.29 -8.67 -8.27
CA ILE A 39 -15.84 -8.50 -8.30
C ILE A 39 -15.17 -9.46 -7.31
N ASP A 40 -14.00 -9.97 -7.67
CA ASP A 40 -13.29 -10.99 -6.89
C ASP A 40 -12.34 -10.39 -5.84
N ALA A 41 -11.99 -9.11 -5.98
CA ALA A 41 -11.00 -8.49 -5.11
C ALA A 41 -11.19 -6.98 -4.95
N LEU A 42 -10.73 -6.47 -3.80
CA LEU A 42 -10.65 -5.04 -3.51
C LEU A 42 -9.21 -4.65 -3.19
N ARG A 43 -8.72 -3.55 -3.79
CA ARG A 43 -7.49 -2.90 -3.37
C ARG A 43 -7.83 -1.71 -2.48
N VAL A 44 -7.22 -1.64 -1.31
CA VAL A 44 -7.29 -0.49 -0.42
C VAL A 44 -6.05 0.37 -0.64
N ASP A 45 -6.30 1.59 -1.08
CA ASP A 45 -5.30 2.59 -1.42
C ASP A 45 -4.71 3.24 -0.16
N ALA A 46 -3.41 3.56 -0.19
CA ALA A 46 -2.71 4.34 0.83
C ALA A 46 -3.01 3.92 2.28
N VAL A 47 -2.99 2.61 2.58
CA VAL A 47 -3.36 2.06 3.90
C VAL A 47 -2.55 2.69 5.04
N ALA A 48 -1.28 3.04 4.82
CA ALA A 48 -0.46 3.74 5.80
C ALA A 48 -1.10 5.05 6.28
N SER A 49 -1.78 5.79 5.41
CA SER A 49 -2.48 7.02 5.75
C SER A 49 -3.67 6.81 6.70
N MET A 50 -4.23 5.61 6.70
CA MET A 50 -5.31 5.21 7.62
C MET A 50 -4.75 4.78 8.97
N LEU A 51 -3.63 4.05 8.97
CA LEU A 51 -3.07 3.40 10.17
C LEU A 51 -2.34 4.36 11.10
N TYR A 52 -1.77 5.46 10.58
CA TYR A 52 -0.93 6.36 11.34
C TYR A 52 -1.52 7.75 11.47
N LEU A 53 -1.70 8.20 12.73
CA LEU A 53 -2.20 9.54 13.07
C LEU A 53 -1.23 10.66 12.69
N ASP A 54 0.06 10.35 12.61
CA ASP A 54 1.15 11.24 12.22
C ASP A 54 1.57 11.15 10.76
N TYR A 55 0.80 10.41 9.93
CA TYR A 55 1.10 10.25 8.51
C TYR A 55 1.23 11.61 7.82
N SER A 56 2.39 11.88 7.19
CA SER A 56 2.73 13.15 6.51
C SER A 56 2.56 14.40 7.38
N ARG A 57 2.75 14.30 8.70
CA ARG A 57 2.60 15.41 9.65
C ARG A 57 3.88 15.70 10.40
N LYS A 58 4.07 16.97 10.76
CA LYS A 58 5.14 17.38 11.67
C LYS A 58 4.78 17.05 13.12
N LYS A 59 5.79 17.13 13.99
CA LYS A 59 5.71 16.71 15.38
C LYS A 59 4.49 17.26 16.15
N ASP A 60 4.07 18.50 15.90
CA ASP A 60 2.98 19.15 16.64
C ASP A 60 1.68 19.27 15.84
N GLU A 61 1.59 18.60 14.67
CA GLU A 61 0.45 18.67 13.75
C GLU A 61 -0.50 17.47 13.83
N TRP A 62 -0.33 16.61 14.81
CA TRP A 62 -1.16 15.42 15.03
C TRP A 62 -1.49 15.23 16.51
N VAL A 63 -2.46 14.37 16.80
CA VAL A 63 -2.91 14.07 18.17
C VAL A 63 -2.74 12.59 18.44
N PRO A 64 -1.99 12.21 19.49
CA PRO A 64 -1.80 10.80 19.85
C PRO A 64 -3.12 10.08 20.15
N ASN A 65 -3.10 8.75 20.02
CA ASN A 65 -4.19 7.91 20.50
C ASN A 65 -4.26 7.90 22.03
N LYS A 66 -5.27 7.22 22.57
CA LYS A 66 -5.52 7.15 24.04
C LYS A 66 -4.38 6.52 24.85
N PHE A 67 -3.41 5.87 24.21
CA PHE A 67 -2.24 5.27 24.84
C PHE A 67 -0.96 6.09 24.60
N GLY A 68 -1.06 7.22 23.89
CA GLY A 68 0.08 8.10 23.57
C GLY A 68 0.84 7.70 22.29
N GLY A 69 0.40 6.67 21.57
CA GLY A 69 0.98 6.21 20.30
C GLY A 69 0.43 6.93 19.08
N ASN A 70 1.04 6.66 17.94
CA ASN A 70 0.66 7.22 16.64
C ASN A 70 -0.27 6.30 15.83
N GLU A 71 -0.58 5.11 16.31
CA GLU A 71 -1.51 4.20 15.64
C GLU A 71 -2.95 4.74 15.72
N HIS A 72 -3.65 4.73 14.61
CA HIS A 72 -5.07 5.09 14.54
C HIS A 72 -5.92 3.86 14.87
N LEU A 73 -6.18 3.61 16.13
CA LEU A 73 -6.80 2.40 16.64
C LEU A 73 -8.16 2.10 16.00
N GLU A 74 -8.98 3.14 15.81
CA GLU A 74 -10.30 3.02 15.18
C GLU A 74 -10.20 2.62 13.70
N ALA A 75 -9.17 3.08 13.00
CA ALA A 75 -8.93 2.67 11.62
C ALA A 75 -8.39 1.22 11.54
N VAL A 76 -7.54 0.83 12.49
CA VAL A 76 -7.06 -0.57 12.61
C VAL A 76 -8.24 -1.52 12.81
N ASP A 77 -9.15 -1.19 13.73
CA ASP A 77 -10.34 -1.99 14.00
C ASP A 77 -11.27 -2.05 12.76
N PHE A 78 -11.46 -0.92 12.07
CA PHE A 78 -12.24 -0.87 10.83
C PHE A 78 -11.64 -1.77 9.74
N VAL A 79 -10.33 -1.68 9.51
CA VAL A 79 -9.63 -2.49 8.48
C VAL A 79 -9.75 -3.98 8.76
N ARG A 80 -9.62 -4.39 10.01
CA ARG A 80 -9.83 -5.78 10.42
C ARG A 80 -11.25 -6.25 10.14
N GLN A 81 -12.26 -5.50 10.57
CA GLN A 81 -13.66 -5.81 10.30
C GLN A 81 -13.95 -5.91 8.80
N LEU A 82 -13.43 -4.96 8.01
CA LEU A 82 -13.59 -4.97 6.56
C LEU A 82 -13.03 -6.25 5.94
N ASN A 83 -11.82 -6.63 6.30
CA ASN A 83 -11.16 -7.82 5.75
C ASN A 83 -11.89 -9.12 6.17
N GLU A 84 -12.33 -9.23 7.42
CA GLU A 84 -13.14 -10.37 7.89
C GLU A 84 -14.42 -10.52 7.06
N ILE A 85 -15.13 -9.42 6.83
CA ILE A 85 -16.36 -9.41 6.05
C ILE A 85 -16.09 -9.78 4.58
N ILE A 86 -15.09 -9.16 3.93
CA ILE A 86 -14.70 -9.48 2.55
C ILE A 86 -14.43 -10.98 2.38
N HIS A 87 -13.71 -11.58 3.31
CA HIS A 87 -13.39 -13.00 3.26
C HIS A 87 -14.63 -13.93 3.43
N THR A 88 -15.66 -13.49 4.15
CA THR A 88 -16.93 -14.28 4.23
C THR A 88 -17.63 -14.38 2.86
N TYR A 89 -17.41 -13.39 2.00
CA TYR A 89 -17.88 -13.38 0.61
C TYR A 89 -16.90 -14.07 -0.36
N ARG A 90 -15.82 -14.68 0.14
CA ARG A 90 -14.77 -15.34 -0.65
C ARG A 90 -14.02 -14.41 -1.61
N ALA A 91 -14.12 -13.11 -1.41
CA ALA A 91 -13.32 -12.12 -2.11
C ALA A 91 -11.98 -11.93 -1.41
N THR A 92 -11.00 -11.37 -2.13
CA THR A 92 -9.67 -11.09 -1.62
C THR A 92 -9.46 -9.59 -1.43
N SER A 93 -8.51 -9.23 -0.56
CA SER A 93 -8.15 -7.84 -0.32
C SER A 93 -6.65 -7.62 -0.47
N TYR A 94 -6.29 -6.47 -1.05
CA TYR A 94 -4.92 -6.08 -1.33
C TYR A 94 -4.63 -4.75 -0.64
N ALA A 95 -3.59 -4.71 0.19
CA ALA A 95 -3.15 -3.47 0.80
C ALA A 95 -2.07 -2.79 -0.05
N GLU A 96 -2.32 -1.55 -0.45
CA GLU A 96 -1.23 -0.65 -0.78
C GLU A 96 -0.72 -0.03 0.52
N GLU A 97 0.27 -0.68 1.11
CA GLU A 97 0.85 -0.27 2.37
C GLU A 97 2.37 -0.19 2.23
N SER A 98 2.92 1.03 2.38
CA SER A 98 4.31 1.35 2.08
C SER A 98 5.24 1.35 3.30
N THR A 99 4.70 1.08 4.49
CA THR A 99 5.47 1.10 5.74
C THR A 99 5.83 -0.30 6.24
N ALA A 100 6.56 -0.35 7.34
CA ALA A 100 6.91 -1.58 8.03
C ALA A 100 5.85 -2.01 9.06
N TRP A 101 4.55 -1.66 8.85
CA TRP A 101 3.50 -2.16 9.74
C TRP A 101 3.50 -3.68 9.77
N PRO A 102 3.57 -4.32 10.94
CA PRO A 102 3.73 -5.77 11.03
C PRO A 102 2.40 -6.50 10.80
N GLY A 103 2.44 -7.59 10.05
CA GLY A 103 1.30 -8.51 9.88
C GLY A 103 0.13 -7.90 9.11
N VAL A 104 0.40 -7.11 8.08
CA VAL A 104 -0.64 -6.56 7.18
C VAL A 104 -1.45 -7.70 6.55
N SER A 105 -0.77 -8.74 6.06
CA SER A 105 -1.41 -9.93 5.46
C SER A 105 -1.55 -11.11 6.41
N ARG A 106 -1.31 -10.89 7.71
CA ARG A 106 -1.57 -11.91 8.73
C ARG A 106 -3.06 -11.92 9.10
N PRO A 107 -3.65 -13.09 9.36
CA PRO A 107 -5.04 -13.19 9.84
C PRO A 107 -5.31 -12.36 11.09
N THR A 108 -6.54 -11.89 11.25
CA THR A 108 -6.95 -11.02 12.37
C THR A 108 -6.89 -11.72 13.71
N ASP A 109 -7.24 -13.01 13.76
CA ASP A 109 -7.14 -13.86 14.95
C ASP A 109 -5.69 -14.12 15.40
N ALA A 110 -4.72 -13.96 14.47
CA ALA A 110 -3.29 -13.97 14.77
C ALA A 110 -2.71 -12.57 15.01
N GLY A 111 -3.56 -11.55 15.18
CA GLY A 111 -3.19 -10.17 15.49
C GLY A 111 -2.86 -9.30 14.27
N GLY A 112 -3.03 -9.80 13.06
CA GLY A 112 -2.80 -9.06 11.82
C GLY A 112 -3.94 -8.12 11.42
N LEU A 113 -3.81 -7.48 10.24
CA LEU A 113 -4.85 -6.64 9.65
C LEU A 113 -5.83 -7.43 8.77
N GLY A 114 -5.51 -8.68 8.42
CA GLY A 114 -6.38 -9.58 7.68
C GLY A 114 -6.41 -9.37 6.16
N PHE A 115 -5.54 -8.55 5.57
CA PHE A 115 -5.44 -8.49 4.12
C PHE A 115 -4.99 -9.83 3.54
N THR A 116 -5.47 -10.17 2.35
CA THR A 116 -4.99 -11.36 1.64
C THR A 116 -3.56 -11.14 1.15
N TYR A 117 -3.28 -9.95 0.63
CA TYR A 117 -1.99 -9.59 0.05
C TYR A 117 -1.58 -8.16 0.42
N LYS A 118 -0.25 -7.93 0.42
CA LYS A 118 0.37 -6.61 0.55
C LYS A 118 1.21 -6.30 -0.68
N TRP A 119 1.14 -5.08 -1.21
CA TRP A 119 2.06 -4.62 -2.24
C TRP A 119 3.47 -4.47 -1.68
N ASN A 120 4.46 -5.03 -2.38
CA ASN A 120 5.87 -4.87 -2.04
C ASN A 120 6.42 -3.57 -2.65
N MET A 121 6.20 -2.46 -1.97
CA MET A 121 6.65 -1.14 -2.42
C MET A 121 8.19 -1.02 -2.38
N GLY A 122 8.85 -1.72 -1.47
CA GLY A 122 10.32 -1.80 -1.40
C GLY A 122 10.89 -2.42 -2.68
N TRP A 123 10.41 -3.60 -3.06
CA TRP A 123 10.80 -4.26 -4.31
C TRP A 123 10.55 -3.37 -5.53
N MET A 124 9.41 -2.68 -5.58
CA MET A 124 9.08 -1.78 -6.67
C MET A 124 10.10 -0.66 -6.79
N ASN A 125 10.41 0.04 -5.70
CA ASN A 125 11.37 1.13 -5.68
C ASN A 125 12.78 0.66 -6.08
N ASP A 126 13.23 -0.46 -5.54
CA ASP A 126 14.54 -1.04 -5.83
C ASP A 126 14.64 -1.47 -7.30
N THR A 127 13.61 -2.14 -7.82
CA THR A 127 13.54 -2.56 -9.22
C THR A 127 13.57 -1.37 -10.17
N LEU A 128 12.73 -0.34 -9.93
CA LEU A 128 12.68 0.85 -10.76
C LEU A 128 14.00 1.64 -10.70
N SER A 129 14.63 1.71 -9.54
CA SER A 129 15.95 2.30 -9.37
C SER A 129 17.02 1.53 -10.16
N TYR A 130 17.03 0.19 -10.04
CA TYR A 130 18.00 -0.66 -10.73
C TYR A 130 17.91 -0.56 -12.25
N ILE A 131 16.71 -0.65 -12.82
CA ILE A 131 16.54 -0.57 -14.28
C ILE A 131 16.86 0.81 -14.86
N SER A 132 16.81 1.85 -14.03
CA SER A 132 17.17 3.23 -14.42
C SER A 132 18.67 3.49 -14.43
N GLU A 133 19.46 2.61 -13.81
CA GLU A 133 20.92 2.71 -13.83
C GLU A 133 21.50 2.41 -15.23
N ASP A 134 22.59 3.07 -15.60
CA ASP A 134 23.36 2.69 -16.77
C ASP A 134 23.85 1.23 -16.65
N PRO A 135 23.70 0.39 -17.68
CA PRO A 135 24.12 -1.01 -17.65
C PRO A 135 25.55 -1.24 -17.17
N VAL A 136 26.46 -0.30 -17.45
CA VAL A 136 27.87 -0.35 -16.99
C VAL A 136 27.97 -0.32 -15.46
N HIS A 137 27.04 0.38 -14.81
CA HIS A 137 27.04 0.55 -13.36
C HIS A 137 26.18 -0.49 -12.62
N ARG A 138 25.25 -1.19 -13.27
CA ARG A 138 24.34 -2.14 -12.64
C ARG A 138 25.02 -3.25 -11.84
N LYS A 139 26.20 -3.66 -12.29
CA LYS A 139 27.02 -4.68 -11.55
C LYS A 139 27.38 -4.28 -10.12
N PHE A 140 27.31 -3.01 -9.78
CA PHE A 140 27.59 -2.49 -8.44
C PHE A 140 26.32 -2.32 -7.59
N HIS A 141 25.15 -2.61 -8.14
CA HIS A 141 23.85 -2.38 -7.53
C HIS A 141 22.95 -3.64 -7.52
N HIS A 142 23.55 -4.84 -7.60
CA HIS A 142 22.79 -6.09 -7.55
C HIS A 142 22.06 -6.30 -6.22
N ASP A 143 22.53 -5.67 -5.16
CA ASP A 143 21.86 -5.62 -3.87
C ASP A 143 20.42 -5.11 -3.97
N LYS A 144 20.13 -4.14 -4.83
CA LYS A 144 18.77 -3.66 -5.09
C LYS A 144 17.83 -4.76 -5.59
N MET A 145 18.32 -5.70 -6.41
CA MET A 145 17.52 -6.82 -6.92
C MET A 145 17.35 -7.95 -5.91
N THR A 146 18.29 -8.11 -4.99
CA THR A 146 18.31 -9.24 -4.05
C THR A 146 17.81 -8.87 -2.66
N PHE A 147 17.79 -7.58 -2.31
CA PHE A 147 17.36 -7.12 -0.98
C PHE A 147 15.94 -7.57 -0.61
N GLY A 148 15.03 -7.57 -1.58
CA GLY A 148 13.66 -8.04 -1.38
C GLY A 148 13.55 -9.49 -0.89
N LEU A 149 14.57 -10.33 -1.12
CA LEU A 149 14.59 -11.71 -0.63
C LEU A 149 14.75 -11.80 0.89
N VAL A 150 15.33 -10.78 1.52
CA VAL A 150 15.56 -10.75 2.98
C VAL A 150 14.23 -10.77 3.75
N TYR A 151 13.18 -10.16 3.20
CA TYR A 151 11.87 -10.05 3.83
C TYR A 151 10.73 -10.67 2.99
N ALA A 152 11.08 -11.47 1.98
CA ALA A 152 10.12 -12.03 1.02
C ALA A 152 9.00 -12.86 1.65
N PHE A 153 9.22 -13.39 2.85
CA PHE A 153 8.28 -14.26 3.56
C PHE A 153 7.61 -13.61 4.78
N ASP A 154 7.85 -12.32 5.02
CA ASP A 154 7.27 -11.62 6.17
C ASP A 154 5.77 -11.34 5.94
N GLU A 155 5.37 -11.18 4.69
CA GLU A 155 3.99 -10.93 4.26
C GLU A 155 3.66 -11.72 2.97
N ASN A 156 2.39 -11.82 2.65
CA ASN A 156 1.95 -12.32 1.35
C ASN A 156 2.10 -11.22 0.30
N PHE A 157 3.30 -11.09 -0.25
CA PHE A 157 3.62 -9.99 -1.16
C PHE A 157 3.11 -10.19 -2.59
N VAL A 158 2.65 -9.08 -3.18
CA VAL A 158 2.50 -8.89 -4.62
C VAL A 158 3.56 -7.90 -5.08
N LEU A 159 4.15 -8.14 -6.25
CA LEU A 159 5.18 -7.28 -6.83
C LEU A 159 4.53 -6.25 -7.79
N PRO A 160 4.20 -5.04 -7.32
CA PRO A 160 3.47 -4.07 -8.12
C PRO A 160 4.40 -3.27 -9.03
N LEU A 161 3.90 -2.96 -10.23
CA LEU A 161 4.38 -1.85 -11.05
C LEU A 161 3.15 -1.05 -11.45
N SER A 162 2.72 -0.16 -10.56
CA SER A 162 1.44 0.53 -10.69
C SER A 162 1.51 1.72 -11.64
N HIS A 163 0.34 2.24 -11.99
CA HIS A 163 0.19 3.45 -12.79
C HIS A 163 0.81 4.69 -12.13
N ASP A 164 0.93 4.70 -10.80
CA ASP A 164 1.51 5.82 -10.07
C ASP A 164 3.02 5.94 -10.29
N GLU A 165 3.71 4.84 -10.49
CA GLU A 165 5.16 4.82 -10.66
C GLU A 165 5.62 4.78 -12.11
N VAL A 166 4.81 4.21 -13.02
CA VAL A 166 5.28 3.93 -14.40
C VAL A 166 4.45 4.58 -15.51
N VAL A 167 3.34 5.25 -15.21
CA VAL A 167 2.46 5.87 -16.21
C VAL A 167 2.26 7.35 -15.94
N HIS A 168 1.66 7.73 -14.84
CA HIS A 168 1.21 9.10 -14.56
C HIS A 168 2.35 10.08 -14.30
N GLY A 169 2.64 10.96 -15.28
CA GLY A 169 3.68 11.98 -15.16
C GLY A 169 5.10 11.43 -14.94
N LYS A 170 5.22 10.12 -14.81
CA LYS A 170 6.44 9.35 -14.64
C LYS A 170 6.58 8.45 -15.87
N ARG A 171 7.78 8.24 -16.35
CA ARG A 171 8.04 7.50 -17.58
C ARG A 171 7.55 6.05 -17.52
N SER A 172 7.16 5.47 -18.68
CA SER A 172 6.97 4.02 -18.80
C SER A 172 8.24 3.25 -18.41
N LEU A 173 8.13 1.93 -18.16
CA LEU A 173 9.30 1.08 -17.88
C LEU A 173 10.38 1.27 -18.96
N LEU A 174 10.00 1.22 -20.22
CA LEU A 174 10.90 1.48 -21.34
C LEU A 174 11.53 2.87 -21.27
N GLY A 175 10.72 3.88 -20.96
CA GLY A 175 11.19 5.27 -20.86
C GLY A 175 12.11 5.57 -19.67
N ARG A 176 12.15 4.70 -18.68
CA ARG A 176 13.07 4.78 -17.52
C ARG A 176 14.46 4.23 -17.84
N MET A 177 14.55 3.32 -18.80
CA MET A 177 15.80 2.67 -19.15
C MET A 177 16.71 3.64 -19.91
N PRO A 178 18.01 3.65 -19.62
CA PRO A 178 18.99 4.50 -20.32
C PRO A 178 19.27 4.00 -21.74
N GLY A 179 19.81 4.91 -22.56
CA GLY A 179 20.24 4.61 -23.92
C GLY A 179 19.24 4.99 -25.01
N ASP A 180 19.54 4.57 -26.24
CA ASP A 180 18.65 4.69 -27.38
C ASP A 180 17.53 3.61 -27.36
N ASP A 181 16.63 3.67 -28.31
CA ASP A 181 15.48 2.74 -28.33
C ASP A 181 15.89 1.27 -28.43
N TRP A 182 16.95 0.98 -29.22
CA TRP A 182 17.46 -0.40 -29.32
C TRP A 182 18.00 -0.89 -27.97
N GLN A 183 18.78 -0.06 -27.29
CA GLN A 183 19.34 -0.36 -25.97
C GLN A 183 18.24 -0.52 -24.91
N ARG A 184 17.21 0.35 -24.92
CA ARG A 184 16.06 0.25 -24.03
C ARG A 184 15.28 -1.03 -24.22
N PHE A 185 15.00 -1.43 -25.47
CA PHE A 185 14.33 -2.71 -25.76
C PHE A 185 15.19 -3.91 -25.39
N ALA A 186 16.51 -3.84 -25.59
CA ALA A 186 17.41 -4.89 -25.15
C ALA A 186 17.39 -5.05 -23.61
N ASN A 187 17.41 -3.93 -22.89
CA ASN A 187 17.30 -3.91 -21.42
C ASN A 187 15.95 -4.46 -20.91
N LEU A 188 14.84 -4.21 -21.62
CA LEU A 188 13.52 -4.70 -21.23
C LEU A 188 13.39 -6.22 -21.34
N ARG A 189 14.23 -6.86 -22.15
CA ARG A 189 14.26 -8.33 -22.34
C ARG A 189 15.10 -9.06 -21.30
N ALA A 190 16.00 -8.34 -20.63
CA ALA A 190 16.89 -8.90 -19.62
C ALA A 190 16.18 -9.12 -18.29
#